data_78db440f56ed9c73edea866df1b3301b
#
_entry.id   78db440f56ed9c73edea866df1b3301b
#
_cell.length_a   1.000
_cell.length_b   1.000
_cell.length_c   1.000
_cell.angle_alpha   90.00
_cell.angle_beta   90.00
_cell.angle_gamma   90.00
#
_symmetry.space_group_name_H-M   'P 1'
#
loop_
_entity.id
_entity.type
_entity.pdbx_description
1 polymer ?
#
loop_
_entity_poly.entity_id
_entity_poly.type
_entity_poly.pdbx_seq_one_letter_code
_entity_poly.pdbx_strand_id
1 'polypeptide(L)'
;MAHKYPNKQEALLAKVKGKTGKISDKTHEEHLKLYTGYVNKSNALLEAVEKLGTPDPADAAVANQIASTIRNLKVDLTFALGGLKNHELYFSILGGDGKISGKFATLVDRDFGSFENYKKDLKATGIAARGWAWTGIDHETGKLFNYIGDAQNTYPIWGVTPVLGLDVYEHAYYADFFTARAGYIDEFLQFVDYSAVNALLPKS
;
A
#
# COMPACT_ATOMS: atom_id res chain seq x y z
N MET A 1 22.99 11.90 10.42
CA MET A 1 21.98 12.49 9.49
C MET A 1 20.88 11.47 9.30
N ALA A 2 19.63 11.87 9.50
CA ALA A 2 18.47 11.01 9.27
C ALA A 2 18.47 10.49 7.81
N HIS A 3 18.15 9.22 7.64
CA HIS A 3 17.93 8.65 6.31
C HIS A 3 16.72 9.34 5.67
N LYS A 4 16.87 9.88 4.44
CA LYS A 4 15.78 10.51 3.71
C LYS A 4 15.25 9.59 2.60
N TYR A 5 13.94 9.43 2.55
CA TYR A 5 13.27 8.74 1.45
C TYR A 5 13.21 9.65 0.23
N PRO A 6 13.63 9.17 -0.96
CA PRO A 6 13.50 9.93 -2.20
C PRO A 6 12.03 9.99 -2.63
N ASN A 7 11.64 11.11 -3.26
CA ASN A 7 10.35 11.20 -3.94
C ASN A 7 10.44 10.51 -5.30
N LYS A 8 9.61 9.50 -5.53
CA LYS A 8 9.55 8.71 -6.78
C LYS A 8 8.33 9.07 -7.65
N GLN A 9 7.65 10.18 -7.39
CA GLN A 9 6.39 10.55 -8.03
C GLN A 9 6.45 10.45 -9.55
N GLU A 10 7.48 11.00 -10.19
CA GLU A 10 7.62 11.00 -11.66
C GLU A 10 7.75 9.59 -12.23
N ALA A 11 8.57 8.74 -11.60
CA ALA A 11 8.76 7.35 -12.02
C ALA A 11 7.47 6.52 -11.85
N LEU A 12 6.75 6.73 -10.74
CA LEU A 12 5.48 6.06 -10.47
C LEU A 12 4.39 6.52 -11.45
N LEU A 13 4.31 7.81 -11.75
CA LEU A 13 3.38 8.33 -12.75
C LEU A 13 3.68 7.75 -14.15
N ALA A 14 4.93 7.73 -14.57
CA ALA A 14 5.32 7.19 -15.87
C ALA A 14 4.95 5.70 -16.03
N LYS A 15 4.89 4.96 -14.94
CA LYS A 15 4.49 3.55 -14.95
C LYS A 15 3.00 3.36 -15.29
N VAL A 16 2.13 4.25 -14.81
CA VAL A 16 0.66 4.09 -14.92
C VAL A 16 0.04 4.98 -16.00
N LYS A 17 0.67 6.09 -16.36
CA LYS A 17 0.13 7.09 -17.29
C LYS A 17 -0.29 6.48 -18.63
N GLY A 18 -1.57 6.66 -18.99
CA GLY A 18 -2.18 6.13 -20.22
C GLY A 18 -2.34 4.60 -20.24
N LYS A 19 -2.23 3.89 -19.10
CA LYS A 19 -2.17 2.42 -19.06
C LYS A 19 -3.19 1.76 -18.13
N THR A 20 -4.13 2.51 -17.57
CA THR A 20 -5.05 2.00 -16.54
C THR A 20 -6.52 2.23 -16.89
N GLY A 21 -6.83 2.26 -18.19
CA GLY A 21 -8.19 2.31 -18.71
C GLY A 21 -9.00 3.49 -18.18
N LYS A 22 -10.05 3.20 -17.40
CA LYS A 22 -10.93 4.22 -16.83
C LYS A 22 -10.39 4.90 -15.58
N ILE A 23 -9.32 4.36 -14.96
CA ILE A 23 -8.63 5.08 -13.89
C ILE A 23 -7.77 6.14 -14.58
N SER A 24 -8.23 7.39 -14.58
CA SER A 24 -7.66 8.45 -15.41
C SER A 24 -6.26 8.88 -14.94
N ASP A 25 -5.47 9.42 -15.88
CA ASP A 25 -4.18 10.04 -15.56
C ASP A 25 -4.34 11.16 -14.52
N LYS A 26 -5.46 11.89 -14.57
CA LYS A 26 -5.78 12.94 -13.60
C LYS A 26 -5.94 12.37 -12.18
N THR A 27 -6.64 11.26 -12.03
CA THR A 27 -6.75 10.55 -10.74
C THR A 27 -5.37 10.13 -10.23
N HIS A 28 -4.51 9.56 -11.09
CA HIS A 28 -3.16 9.19 -10.71
C HIS A 28 -2.29 10.40 -10.31
N GLU A 29 -2.38 11.50 -11.03
CA GLU A 29 -1.65 12.73 -10.69
C GLU A 29 -2.06 13.28 -9.31
N GLU A 30 -3.36 13.33 -9.01
CA GLU A 30 -3.84 13.79 -7.71
C GLU A 30 -3.50 12.79 -6.59
N HIS A 31 -3.64 11.50 -6.82
CA HIS A 31 -3.27 10.44 -5.89
C HIS A 31 -1.76 10.49 -5.54
N LEU A 32 -0.89 10.73 -6.53
CA LEU A 32 0.55 10.87 -6.32
C LEU A 32 0.95 12.15 -5.56
N LYS A 33 0.09 13.17 -5.49
CA LYS A 33 0.32 14.31 -4.58
C LYS A 33 0.20 13.88 -3.12
N LEU A 34 -0.72 12.96 -2.80
CA LEU A 34 -0.83 12.38 -1.46
C LEU A 34 0.42 11.57 -1.11
N TYR A 35 0.89 10.73 -2.05
CA TYR A 35 2.16 10.03 -1.91
C TYR A 35 3.32 10.99 -1.59
N THR A 36 3.45 12.09 -2.36
CA THR A 36 4.46 13.13 -2.11
C THR A 36 4.32 13.74 -0.71
N GLY A 37 3.08 13.95 -0.25
CA GLY A 37 2.79 14.39 1.11
C GLY A 37 3.35 13.41 2.15
N TYR A 38 3.16 12.11 1.96
CA TYR A 38 3.72 11.07 2.84
C TYR A 38 5.25 11.02 2.82
N VAL A 39 5.89 11.18 1.66
CA VAL A 39 7.36 11.27 1.56
C VAL A 39 7.89 12.45 2.39
N ASN A 40 7.32 13.63 2.17
CA ASN A 40 7.73 14.85 2.87
C ASN A 40 7.52 14.74 4.39
N LYS A 41 6.35 14.20 4.81
CA LYS A 41 6.02 14.04 6.21
C LYS A 41 6.93 12.99 6.89
N SER A 42 7.20 11.87 6.23
CA SER A 42 8.12 10.84 6.72
C SER A 42 9.51 11.42 6.97
N ASN A 43 10.04 12.18 6.01
CA ASN A 43 11.35 12.81 6.14
C ASN A 43 11.40 13.84 7.26
N ALA A 44 10.35 14.67 7.40
CA ALA A 44 10.25 15.65 8.48
C ALA A 44 10.15 14.99 9.88
N LEU A 45 9.40 13.89 9.99
CA LEU A 45 9.25 13.16 11.24
C LEU A 45 10.55 12.43 11.65
N LEU A 46 11.27 11.83 10.68
CA LEU A 46 12.59 11.24 10.93
C LEU A 46 13.59 12.27 11.44
N GLU A 47 13.59 13.46 10.83
CA GLU A 47 14.44 14.57 11.28
C GLU A 47 14.04 15.07 12.68
N ALA A 48 12.74 15.13 12.98
CA ALA A 48 12.26 15.51 14.32
C ALA A 48 12.64 14.46 15.38
N VAL A 49 12.56 13.18 15.06
CA VAL A 49 13.01 12.09 15.96
C VAL A 49 14.53 12.18 16.19
N GLU A 50 15.32 12.44 15.14
CA GLU A 50 16.78 12.63 15.28
C GLU A 50 17.09 13.83 16.19
N LYS A 51 16.41 14.96 16.00
CA LYS A 51 16.57 16.17 16.83
C LYS A 51 16.17 15.96 18.28
N LEU A 52 15.18 15.10 18.55
CA LEU A 52 14.79 14.77 19.93
C LEU A 52 15.95 14.08 20.69
N GLY A 53 16.84 13.37 19.99
CA GLY A 53 17.98 12.67 20.56
C GLY A 53 17.55 11.50 21.45
N THR A 54 18.19 11.38 22.62
CA THR A 54 17.83 10.36 23.63
C THR A 54 16.86 11.00 24.64
N PRO A 55 15.56 10.68 24.58
CA PRO A 55 14.58 11.27 25.48
C PRO A 55 14.73 10.71 26.90
N ASP A 56 14.50 11.56 27.90
CA ASP A 56 14.41 11.12 29.29
C ASP A 56 13.08 10.38 29.52
N PRO A 57 13.10 9.08 29.86
CA PRO A 57 11.87 8.33 30.10
C PRO A 57 11.12 8.77 31.39
N ALA A 58 11.76 9.48 32.29
CA ALA A 58 11.14 10.02 33.51
C ALA A 58 10.37 11.33 33.27
N ASP A 59 10.64 12.04 32.15
CA ASP A 59 9.89 13.23 31.79
C ASP A 59 8.55 12.87 31.16
N ALA A 60 7.45 13.03 31.88
CA ALA A 60 6.09 12.72 31.41
C ALA A 60 5.63 13.56 30.20
N ALA A 61 6.20 14.73 29.96
CA ALA A 61 5.92 15.52 28.77
C ALA A 61 6.58 14.92 27.53
N VAL A 62 7.68 14.22 27.70
CA VAL A 62 8.44 13.56 26.64
C VAL A 62 7.95 12.13 26.42
N ALA A 63 7.79 11.34 27.50
CA ALA A 63 7.45 9.93 27.46
C ALA A 63 6.22 9.62 28.31
N ASN A 64 5.06 9.51 27.67
CA ASN A 64 3.78 9.16 28.30
C ASN A 64 2.88 8.43 27.28
N GLN A 65 1.93 7.64 27.78
CA GLN A 65 0.95 6.92 26.93
C GLN A 65 -0.09 7.87 26.32
N ILE A 66 -0.25 9.08 26.85
CA ILE A 66 -1.20 10.09 26.39
C ILE A 66 -0.44 11.36 26.02
N ALA A 67 -0.59 11.81 24.76
CA ALA A 67 -0.16 13.13 24.27
C ALA A 67 1.28 13.55 24.64
N SER A 68 2.24 12.65 24.57
CA SER A 68 3.65 12.98 24.79
C SER A 68 4.40 13.22 23.47
N THR A 69 5.51 13.94 23.53
CA THR A 69 6.31 14.28 22.34
C THR A 69 6.74 13.04 21.58
N ILE A 70 7.31 12.04 22.27
CA ILE A 70 7.80 10.82 21.60
C ILE A 70 6.67 9.96 21.05
N ARG A 71 5.54 9.89 21.77
CA ARG A 71 4.37 9.15 21.28
C ARG A 71 3.84 9.77 19.99
N ASN A 72 3.61 11.06 19.96
CA ASN A 72 3.07 11.76 18.80
C ASN A 72 4.00 11.58 17.58
N LEU A 73 5.29 11.79 17.74
CA LEU A 73 6.26 11.62 16.67
C LEU A 73 6.30 10.17 16.14
N LYS A 74 6.31 9.17 17.02
CA LYS A 74 6.46 7.76 16.59
C LYS A 74 5.17 7.16 16.05
N VAL A 75 4.00 7.58 16.53
CA VAL A 75 2.70 7.18 15.95
C VAL A 75 2.54 7.79 14.56
N ASP A 76 2.78 9.10 14.42
CA ASP A 76 2.70 9.77 13.12
C ASP A 76 3.74 9.23 12.13
N LEU A 77 4.94 8.87 12.61
CA LEU A 77 5.97 8.26 11.76
C LEU A 77 5.51 6.93 11.17
N THR A 78 4.87 6.06 11.96
CA THR A 78 4.35 4.78 11.44
C THR A 78 3.26 5.01 10.40
N PHE A 79 2.39 5.99 10.60
CA PHE A 79 1.34 6.35 9.64
C PHE A 79 1.94 6.92 8.34
N ALA A 80 2.89 7.85 8.44
CA ALA A 80 3.50 8.47 7.26
C ALA A 80 4.33 7.46 6.46
N LEU A 81 5.14 6.62 7.13
CA LEU A 81 5.92 5.57 6.47
C LEU A 81 5.02 4.49 5.85
N GLY A 82 3.95 4.12 6.52
CA GLY A 82 2.94 3.23 5.96
C GLY A 82 2.34 3.83 4.68
N GLY A 83 1.89 5.08 4.73
CA GLY A 83 1.35 5.77 3.55
C GLY A 83 2.33 5.82 2.39
N LEU A 84 3.60 6.17 2.65
CA LEU A 84 4.65 6.17 1.64
C LEU A 84 4.79 4.79 0.98
N LYS A 85 4.98 3.73 1.78
CA LYS A 85 5.26 2.38 1.29
C LYS A 85 4.05 1.72 0.62
N ASN A 86 2.85 1.96 1.16
CA ASN A 86 1.61 1.44 0.58
C ASN A 86 1.39 1.99 -0.83
N HIS A 87 1.57 3.30 -1.01
CA HIS A 87 1.43 3.92 -2.33
C HIS A 87 2.54 3.50 -3.30
N GLU A 88 3.79 3.35 -2.84
CA GLU A 88 4.86 2.82 -3.68
C GLU A 88 4.52 1.42 -4.19
N LEU A 89 3.98 0.55 -3.33
CA LEU A 89 3.55 -0.79 -3.73
C LEU A 89 2.38 -0.71 -4.72
N TYR A 90 1.32 0.04 -4.40
CA TYR A 90 0.15 0.21 -5.27
C TYR A 90 0.54 0.64 -6.69
N PHE A 91 1.32 1.71 -6.84
CA PHE A 91 1.73 2.19 -8.15
C PHE A 91 2.74 1.26 -8.84
N SER A 92 3.56 0.52 -8.08
CA SER A 92 4.55 -0.39 -8.65
C SER A 92 3.95 -1.58 -9.37
N ILE A 93 2.74 -1.99 -8.98
CA ILE A 93 2.05 -3.17 -9.53
C ILE A 93 0.95 -2.84 -10.54
N LEU A 94 0.80 -1.55 -10.93
CA LEU A 94 -0.16 -1.11 -11.94
C LEU A 94 0.50 -0.84 -13.31
N GLY A 95 -0.33 -0.70 -14.34
CA GLY A 95 0.09 -0.41 -15.71
C GLY A 95 0.49 -1.66 -16.50
N GLY A 96 0.04 -2.85 -16.07
CA GLY A 96 0.14 -4.13 -16.79
C GLY A 96 -1.11 -4.42 -17.65
N ASP A 97 -1.28 -5.68 -18.01
CA ASP A 97 -2.38 -6.18 -18.86
C ASP A 97 -3.35 -7.12 -18.10
N GLY A 98 -3.23 -7.21 -16.79
CA GLY A 98 -4.08 -8.03 -15.93
C GLY A 98 -3.94 -9.54 -16.12
N LYS A 99 -2.97 -9.99 -16.92
CA LYS A 99 -2.75 -11.42 -17.17
C LYS A 99 -1.84 -12.02 -16.11
N ILE A 100 -2.42 -12.93 -15.33
CA ILE A 100 -1.66 -13.64 -14.30
C ILE A 100 -0.63 -14.57 -14.93
N SER A 101 0.57 -14.65 -14.34
CA SER A 101 1.66 -15.49 -14.83
C SER A 101 2.67 -15.81 -13.72
N GLY A 102 3.60 -16.71 -14.02
CA GLY A 102 4.75 -17.03 -13.17
C GLY A 102 4.40 -17.72 -11.86
N LYS A 103 5.27 -17.56 -10.86
CA LYS A 103 5.13 -18.18 -9.53
C LYS A 103 3.84 -17.74 -8.83
N PHE A 104 3.41 -16.47 -9.02
CA PHE A 104 2.18 -15.97 -8.43
C PHE A 104 0.94 -16.73 -8.95
N ALA A 105 0.88 -17.05 -10.26
CA ALA A 105 -0.22 -17.85 -10.82
C ALA A 105 -0.30 -19.24 -10.16
N THR A 106 0.84 -19.93 -10.02
CA THR A 106 0.91 -21.24 -9.35
C THR A 106 0.43 -21.17 -7.90
N LEU A 107 0.80 -20.10 -7.17
CA LEU A 107 0.37 -19.91 -5.79
C LEU A 107 -1.14 -19.61 -5.70
N VAL A 108 -1.68 -18.82 -6.62
CA VAL A 108 -3.12 -18.53 -6.70
C VAL A 108 -3.91 -19.82 -6.98
N ASP A 109 -3.48 -20.64 -7.93
CA ASP A 109 -4.15 -21.92 -8.21
C ASP A 109 -4.12 -22.85 -7.01
N ARG A 110 -3.00 -22.91 -6.27
CA ARG A 110 -2.87 -23.72 -5.06
C ARG A 110 -3.77 -23.25 -3.92
N ASP A 111 -3.83 -21.92 -3.67
CA ASP A 111 -4.42 -21.38 -2.44
C ASP A 111 -5.88 -20.93 -2.62
N PHE A 112 -6.27 -20.53 -3.82
CA PHE A 112 -7.63 -20.08 -4.17
C PHE A 112 -8.36 -21.02 -5.13
N GLY A 113 -7.68 -22.03 -5.69
CA GLY A 113 -8.22 -22.99 -6.64
C GLY A 113 -8.36 -22.46 -8.07
N SER A 114 -8.42 -21.14 -8.27
CA SER A 114 -8.42 -20.49 -9.58
C SER A 114 -8.19 -18.99 -9.48
N PHE A 115 -7.77 -18.37 -10.59
CA PHE A 115 -7.63 -16.92 -10.66
C PHE A 115 -8.98 -16.19 -10.52
N GLU A 116 -10.08 -16.77 -10.99
CA GLU A 116 -11.40 -16.19 -10.82
C GLU A 116 -11.83 -16.16 -9.35
N ASN A 117 -11.53 -17.21 -8.59
CA ASN A 117 -11.81 -17.24 -7.15
C ASN A 117 -10.96 -16.21 -6.40
N TYR A 118 -9.67 -16.10 -6.75
CA TYR A 118 -8.78 -15.08 -6.20
C TYR A 118 -9.33 -13.67 -6.43
N LYS A 119 -9.74 -13.34 -7.66
CA LYS A 119 -10.32 -12.03 -7.98
C LYS A 119 -11.61 -11.76 -7.19
N LYS A 120 -12.46 -12.75 -7.05
CA LYS A 120 -13.70 -12.63 -6.26
C LYS A 120 -13.40 -12.35 -4.79
N ASP A 121 -12.44 -13.07 -4.21
CA ASP A 121 -12.04 -12.89 -2.81
C ASP A 121 -11.38 -11.53 -2.60
N LEU A 122 -10.43 -11.12 -3.46
CA LEU A 122 -9.80 -9.80 -3.37
C LEU A 122 -10.83 -8.67 -3.56
N LYS A 123 -11.77 -8.82 -4.48
CA LYS A 123 -12.86 -7.86 -4.68
C LYS A 123 -13.75 -7.75 -3.44
N ALA A 124 -14.15 -8.87 -2.85
CA ALA A 124 -14.94 -8.87 -1.63
C ALA A 124 -14.19 -8.21 -0.47
N THR A 125 -12.89 -8.52 -0.34
CA THR A 125 -11.99 -7.89 0.63
C THR A 125 -11.92 -6.37 0.44
N GLY A 126 -11.76 -5.90 -0.81
CA GLY A 126 -11.69 -4.47 -1.14
C GLY A 126 -13.02 -3.73 -0.94
N ILE A 127 -14.17 -4.40 -1.15
CA ILE A 127 -15.49 -3.82 -0.84
C ILE A 127 -15.67 -3.66 0.68
N ALA A 128 -15.19 -4.63 1.46
CA ALA A 128 -15.31 -4.63 2.92
C ALA A 128 -14.30 -3.69 3.61
N ALA A 129 -13.19 -3.36 2.98
CA ALA A 129 -12.15 -2.50 3.54
C ALA A 129 -12.54 -1.02 3.53
N ARG A 130 -12.00 -0.24 4.50
CA ARG A 130 -12.10 1.22 4.51
C ARG A 130 -10.96 1.91 3.79
N GLY A 131 -9.79 1.30 3.77
CA GLY A 131 -8.59 1.89 3.19
C GLY A 131 -7.87 1.01 2.20
N TRP A 132 -7.46 -0.20 2.62
CA TRP A 132 -6.61 -1.08 1.84
C TRP A 132 -7.10 -2.52 1.85
N ALA A 133 -7.01 -3.18 0.72
CA ALA A 133 -7.05 -4.63 0.61
C ALA A 133 -5.70 -5.14 0.10
N TRP A 134 -5.17 -6.15 0.76
CA TRP A 134 -3.85 -6.69 0.50
C TRP A 134 -3.92 -8.15 0.08
N THR A 135 -3.05 -8.56 -0.84
CA THR A 135 -2.65 -9.96 -0.96
C THR A 135 -1.26 -10.09 -0.37
N GLY A 136 -1.10 -10.96 0.60
CA GLY A 136 0.17 -11.26 1.24
C GLY A 136 0.55 -12.72 1.17
N ILE A 137 1.86 -12.99 1.24
CA ILE A 137 2.39 -14.33 1.42
C ILE A 137 2.92 -14.49 2.84
N ASP A 138 2.39 -15.49 3.55
CA ASP A 138 2.84 -15.86 4.89
C ASP A 138 4.14 -16.65 4.82
N HIS A 139 5.16 -16.23 5.57
CA HIS A 139 6.48 -16.86 5.53
C HIS A 139 6.54 -18.22 6.22
N GLU A 140 5.65 -18.48 7.17
CA GLU A 140 5.61 -19.74 7.92
C GLU A 140 4.93 -20.84 7.10
N THR A 141 3.80 -20.52 6.49
CA THR A 141 2.99 -21.49 5.73
C THR A 141 3.28 -21.47 4.22
N GLY A 142 3.89 -20.38 3.72
CA GLY A 142 4.09 -20.12 2.31
C GLY A 142 2.79 -19.85 1.54
N LYS A 143 1.65 -19.65 2.24
CA LYS A 143 0.33 -19.44 1.60
C LYS A 143 0.07 -17.99 1.25
N LEU A 144 -0.63 -17.79 0.13
CA LEU A 144 -1.26 -16.51 -0.21
C LEU A 144 -2.61 -16.40 0.46
N PHE A 145 -2.93 -15.20 0.93
CA PHE A 145 -4.26 -14.84 1.42
C PHE A 145 -4.53 -13.35 1.24
N ASN A 146 -5.82 -12.98 1.19
CA ASN A 146 -6.23 -11.58 1.16
C ASN A 146 -6.61 -11.11 2.56
N TYR A 147 -6.28 -9.85 2.90
CA TYR A 147 -6.60 -9.25 4.20
C TYR A 147 -6.82 -7.74 4.08
N ILE A 148 -7.41 -7.16 5.12
CA ILE A 148 -7.78 -5.74 5.18
C ILE A 148 -6.76 -4.96 6.00
N GLY A 149 -6.43 -3.72 5.53
CA GLY A 149 -5.76 -2.69 6.31
C GLY A 149 -6.53 -1.38 6.21
N ASP A 150 -7.21 -0.97 7.28
CA ASP A 150 -8.14 0.16 7.25
C ASP A 150 -7.48 1.55 7.33
N ALA A 151 -6.19 1.62 7.66
CA ALA A 151 -5.41 2.86 7.64
C ALA A 151 -3.98 2.59 7.13
N GLN A 152 -3.16 3.64 7.06
CA GLN A 152 -1.81 3.50 6.50
C GLN A 152 -0.90 2.58 7.33
N ASN A 153 -1.17 2.45 8.62
CA ASN A 153 -0.38 1.68 9.58
C ASN A 153 -1.20 0.67 10.41
N THR A 154 -2.43 0.36 10.00
CA THR A 154 -3.26 -0.63 10.70
C THR A 154 -3.10 -2.03 10.11
N TYR A 155 -3.20 -3.01 11.00
CA TYR A 155 -3.20 -4.44 10.68
C TYR A 155 -2.00 -4.95 9.87
N PRO A 156 -0.76 -4.52 10.16
CA PRO A 156 0.39 -5.25 9.63
C PRO A 156 0.40 -6.65 10.24
N ILE A 157 0.69 -7.65 9.42
CA ILE A 157 0.82 -9.03 9.88
C ILE A 157 2.31 -9.38 9.87
N TRP A 158 2.85 -9.70 11.04
CA TRP A 158 4.26 -10.07 11.15
C TRP A 158 4.55 -11.38 10.41
N GLY A 159 5.67 -11.42 9.70
CA GLY A 159 6.02 -12.59 8.89
C GLY A 159 5.21 -12.73 7.60
N VAL A 160 4.49 -11.69 7.18
CA VAL A 160 3.79 -11.63 5.89
C VAL A 160 4.42 -10.58 5.01
N THR A 161 4.70 -10.93 3.75
CA THR A 161 5.09 -9.97 2.71
C THR A 161 3.88 -9.61 1.87
N PRO A 162 3.43 -8.33 1.87
CA PRO A 162 2.41 -7.88 0.93
C PRO A 162 3.00 -7.85 -0.49
N VAL A 163 2.29 -8.47 -1.43
CA VAL A 163 2.72 -8.56 -2.83
C VAL A 163 1.78 -7.85 -3.80
N LEU A 164 0.54 -7.57 -3.36
CA LEU A 164 -0.42 -6.74 -4.07
C LEU A 164 -1.16 -5.87 -3.05
N GLY A 165 -1.27 -4.58 -3.36
CA GLY A 165 -2.04 -3.61 -2.58
C GLY A 165 -3.09 -2.95 -3.45
N LEU A 166 -4.35 -3.01 -3.02
CA LEU A 166 -5.49 -2.35 -3.64
C LEU A 166 -5.91 -1.20 -2.71
N ASP A 167 -5.70 0.03 -3.17
CA ASP A 167 -6.19 1.23 -2.48
C ASP A 167 -7.68 1.40 -2.72
N VAL A 168 -8.48 1.41 -1.67
CA VAL A 168 -9.93 1.60 -1.72
C VAL A 168 -10.39 2.84 -0.95
N TYR A 169 -9.47 3.73 -0.58
CA TYR A 169 -9.82 5.10 -0.21
C TYR A 169 -10.46 5.81 -1.40
N GLU A 170 -11.39 6.71 -1.14
CA GLU A 170 -12.12 7.43 -2.20
C GLU A 170 -11.19 8.23 -3.12
N HIS A 171 -10.08 8.76 -2.62
CA HIS A 171 -9.11 9.48 -3.45
C HIS A 171 -8.52 8.64 -4.58
N ALA A 172 -8.51 7.32 -4.46
CA ALA A 172 -7.96 6.43 -5.48
C ALA A 172 -8.91 6.25 -6.68
N TYR A 173 -10.22 6.54 -6.53
CA TYR A 173 -11.19 6.18 -7.55
C TYR A 173 -12.39 7.14 -7.70
N TYR A 174 -12.71 7.96 -6.69
CA TYR A 174 -13.99 8.69 -6.66
C TYR A 174 -14.15 9.65 -7.84
N ALA A 175 -13.08 10.25 -8.33
CA ALA A 175 -13.14 11.17 -9.48
C ALA A 175 -13.59 10.50 -10.78
N ASP A 176 -13.33 9.22 -10.97
CA ASP A 176 -13.67 8.46 -12.18
C ASP A 176 -14.86 7.52 -12.00
N PHE A 177 -15.08 7.02 -10.78
CA PHE A 177 -16.06 5.97 -10.49
C PHE A 177 -17.15 6.41 -9.50
N PHE A 178 -17.06 7.61 -8.91
CA PHE A 178 -17.97 8.09 -7.88
C PHE A 178 -18.15 7.03 -6.76
N THR A 179 -19.40 6.65 -6.46
CA THR A 179 -19.71 5.63 -5.43
C THR A 179 -19.54 4.19 -5.91
N ALA A 180 -19.18 3.97 -7.18
CA ALA A 180 -19.09 2.64 -7.78
C ALA A 180 -17.74 1.94 -7.48
N ARG A 181 -17.38 1.79 -6.18
CA ARG A 181 -16.16 1.12 -5.74
C ARG A 181 -15.97 -0.26 -6.39
N ALA A 182 -17.03 -1.05 -6.51
CA ALA A 182 -16.96 -2.37 -7.13
C ALA A 182 -16.49 -2.30 -8.60
N GLY A 183 -16.94 -1.29 -9.35
CA GLY A 183 -16.49 -1.04 -10.72
C GLY A 183 -15.03 -0.61 -10.81
N TYR A 184 -14.58 0.22 -9.85
CA TYR A 184 -13.16 0.57 -9.74
C TYR A 184 -12.28 -0.66 -9.50
N ILE A 185 -12.69 -1.56 -8.59
CA ILE A 185 -11.92 -2.77 -8.30
C ILE A 185 -11.84 -3.67 -9.54
N ASP A 186 -12.93 -3.81 -10.29
CA ASP A 186 -12.94 -4.56 -11.55
C ASP A 186 -11.98 -3.95 -12.58
N GLU A 187 -11.93 -2.62 -12.68
CA GLU A 187 -11.01 -1.91 -13.57
C GLU A 187 -9.56 -2.07 -13.11
N PHE A 188 -9.26 -1.87 -11.81
CA PHE A 188 -7.95 -2.07 -11.24
C PHE A 188 -7.37 -3.45 -11.60
N LEU A 189 -8.15 -4.52 -11.45
CA LEU A 189 -7.73 -5.90 -11.70
C LEU A 189 -7.35 -6.15 -13.17
N GLN A 190 -7.85 -5.36 -14.12
CA GLN A 190 -7.52 -5.47 -15.54
C GLN A 190 -6.13 -4.92 -15.87
N PHE A 191 -5.58 -4.08 -15.00
CA PHE A 191 -4.31 -3.39 -15.24
C PHE A 191 -3.23 -3.71 -14.22
N VAL A 192 -3.39 -4.78 -13.45
CA VAL A 192 -2.32 -5.27 -12.57
C VAL A 192 -1.18 -5.82 -13.42
N ASP A 193 0.04 -5.39 -13.08
CA ASP A 193 1.29 -5.92 -13.62
C ASP A 193 1.74 -7.14 -12.78
N TYR A 194 1.29 -8.32 -13.17
CA TYR A 194 1.65 -9.55 -12.45
C TYR A 194 3.14 -9.93 -12.57
N SER A 195 3.88 -9.35 -13.50
CA SER A 195 5.34 -9.45 -13.51
C SER A 195 5.95 -8.71 -12.33
N ALA A 196 5.45 -7.51 -12.05
CA ALA A 196 5.86 -6.74 -10.87
C ALA A 196 5.44 -7.45 -9.56
N VAL A 197 4.23 -8.02 -9.51
CA VAL A 197 3.78 -8.84 -8.35
C VAL A 197 4.71 -10.03 -8.12
N ASN A 198 5.10 -10.75 -9.18
CA ASN A 198 6.05 -11.86 -9.08
C ASN A 198 7.42 -11.43 -8.51
N ALA A 199 7.88 -10.22 -8.85
CA ALA A 199 9.15 -9.69 -8.37
C ALA A 199 9.14 -9.37 -6.86
N LEU A 200 7.95 -9.18 -6.26
CA LEU A 200 7.76 -8.94 -4.83
C LEU A 200 7.68 -10.24 -4.01
N LEU A 201 7.50 -11.39 -4.64
CA LEU A 201 7.49 -12.67 -3.93
C LEU A 201 8.85 -12.93 -3.28
N PRO A 202 8.88 -13.49 -2.07
CA PRO A 202 10.12 -13.88 -1.41
C PRO A 202 10.95 -14.80 -2.32
N LYS A 203 12.24 -14.52 -2.39
CA LYS A 203 13.20 -15.42 -3.05
C LYS A 203 13.28 -16.69 -2.22
N SER A 204 12.98 -17.81 -2.85
CA SER A 204 13.15 -19.15 -2.29
C SER A 204 14.63 -19.50 -2.16
#